data_080fbcffb3a79c7bcc374466478f014d
#
_entry.id   080fbcffb3a79c7bcc374466478f014d
#
_cell.length_a   1.000
_cell.length_b   1.000
_cell.length_c   1.000
_cell.angle_alpha   90.00
_cell.angle_beta   90.00
_cell.angle_gamma   90.00
#
_symmetry.space_group_name_H-M   'P 1'
#
loop_
_entity.id
_entity.type
_entity.pdbx_description
1 polymer ?
#
loop_
_entity_poly.entity_id
_entity_poly.type
_entity_poly.pdbx_seq_one_letter_code
_entity_poly.pdbx_strand_id
1 'polypeptide(L)'
;MAKLKTGMRKRPCGGYEYRFYVKGKRYSVGGQTTIECRKKAMEKTAKIEAGLITDNDRLTLNKYFEDWIKQKGRNVKDATILVYVKAYKKYVASTLGKHRVVSLQRRQVMAMLGRIADTNSAYMANHVRKLLVNILNGAMRDEIIPRNVAASIQSFKDSKPPARETIHRELSERELKDFFSLVKGSIHYNAYRFMLYTGVRVGECLALQWRDVDFSKRLIHIRKTVTRDRDGKWVLGDSPKTEKSKRDIPINEAIRHVLCGQLENQRELFGDIKLCGFVFPNEMGKMGSSTSLGSCIQGALKKGKRMTPKVEIRPFSIHAFRDTFASQAIRAGIPPNTLKEIMGHASLAMTMDLYAHVSQQDKRKGMEKMLAMNFQ
;
A
#
# COMPACT_ATOMS: atom_id res chain seq x y z
N MET A 1 -2.16 20.08 -53.78
CA MET A 1 -2.42 20.71 -52.45
C MET A 1 -3.92 20.94 -52.31
N ALA A 2 -4.62 20.20 -51.45
CA ALA A 2 -6.06 20.38 -51.22
C ALA A 2 -6.29 21.71 -50.48
N LYS A 3 -7.11 22.61 -51.06
CA LYS A 3 -7.51 23.86 -50.40
C LYS A 3 -8.27 23.55 -49.10
N LEU A 4 -7.62 23.83 -47.95
CA LEU A 4 -8.22 23.74 -46.64
C LEU A 4 -9.39 24.73 -46.53
N LYS A 5 -10.63 24.24 -46.32
CA LYS A 5 -11.81 25.08 -46.09
C LYS A 5 -11.69 25.77 -44.73
N THR A 6 -11.31 27.02 -44.70
CA THR A 6 -11.32 27.89 -43.53
C THR A 6 -12.60 28.71 -43.51
N GLY A 7 -13.22 28.88 -42.33
CA GLY A 7 -14.49 29.64 -42.24
C GLY A 7 -14.60 30.45 -40.96
N MET A 8 -14.90 31.76 -41.13
CA MET A 8 -15.29 32.66 -40.05
C MET A 8 -16.81 32.66 -39.91
N ARG A 9 -17.33 32.50 -38.69
CA ARG A 9 -18.78 32.51 -38.41
C ARG A 9 -19.07 33.45 -37.24
N LYS A 10 -20.13 34.28 -37.38
CA LYS A 10 -20.66 35.08 -36.28
C LYS A 10 -21.48 34.16 -35.35
N ARG A 11 -21.29 34.30 -34.04
CA ARG A 11 -22.03 33.51 -33.04
C ARG A 11 -23.38 34.18 -32.71
N PRO A 12 -24.45 33.41 -32.40
CA PRO A 12 -25.75 33.96 -32.01
C PRO A 12 -25.68 34.83 -30.74
N CYS A 13 -24.78 34.47 -29.79
CA CYS A 13 -24.55 35.18 -28.52
C CYS A 13 -23.51 36.30 -28.61
N GLY A 14 -23.15 36.76 -29.81
CA GLY A 14 -22.11 37.77 -30.04
C GLY A 14 -20.71 37.18 -30.23
N GLY A 15 -19.82 37.97 -30.91
CA GLY A 15 -18.48 37.55 -31.29
C GLY A 15 -18.40 36.62 -32.50
N TYR A 16 -17.22 36.12 -32.75
CA TYR A 16 -16.90 35.32 -33.94
C TYR A 16 -16.31 33.97 -33.55
N GLU A 17 -16.49 32.95 -34.40
CA GLU A 17 -15.83 31.65 -34.37
C GLU A 17 -15.07 31.48 -35.69
N TYR A 18 -13.76 31.16 -35.59
CA TYR A 18 -12.94 30.85 -36.74
C TYR A 18 -12.57 29.38 -36.75
N ARG A 19 -12.88 28.68 -37.86
CA ARG A 19 -12.61 27.26 -38.05
C ARG A 19 -11.47 27.09 -39.05
N PHE A 20 -10.48 26.31 -38.70
CA PHE A 20 -9.30 26.07 -39.52
C PHE A 20 -8.82 24.62 -39.37
N TYR A 21 -7.94 24.22 -40.29
CA TYR A 21 -7.38 22.86 -40.29
C TYR A 21 -5.88 22.91 -40.15
N VAL A 22 -5.31 21.99 -39.32
CA VAL A 22 -3.89 21.77 -39.18
C VAL A 22 -3.63 20.26 -39.22
N LYS A 23 -2.70 19.83 -40.08
CA LYS A 23 -2.37 18.39 -40.27
C LYS A 23 -3.62 17.51 -40.50
N GLY A 24 -4.57 18.00 -41.34
CA GLY A 24 -5.79 17.28 -41.68
C GLY A 24 -6.92 17.33 -40.64
N LYS A 25 -6.69 17.89 -39.46
CA LYS A 25 -7.68 17.98 -38.39
C LYS A 25 -8.27 19.38 -38.27
N ARG A 26 -9.57 19.42 -37.90
CA ARG A 26 -10.34 20.64 -37.75
C ARG A 26 -10.26 21.19 -36.33
N TYR A 27 -9.89 22.47 -36.23
CA TYR A 27 -9.86 23.25 -35.00
C TYR A 27 -10.78 24.47 -35.11
N SER A 28 -11.17 25.02 -33.95
CA SER A 28 -11.87 26.31 -33.88
C SER A 28 -11.33 27.14 -32.73
N VAL A 29 -11.45 28.48 -32.91
CA VAL A 29 -11.17 29.48 -31.88
C VAL A 29 -12.27 30.51 -31.87
N GLY A 30 -12.55 31.10 -30.71
CA GLY A 30 -13.52 32.15 -30.55
C GLY A 30 -12.89 33.46 -30.10
N GLY A 31 -13.47 34.59 -30.51
CA GLY A 31 -13.05 35.96 -30.12
C GLY A 31 -14.15 36.97 -30.32
N GLN A 32 -13.96 38.17 -29.76
CA GLN A 32 -14.91 39.26 -29.96
C GLN A 32 -14.79 39.90 -31.37
N THR A 33 -13.58 39.84 -31.93
CA THR A 33 -13.31 40.37 -33.29
C THR A 33 -12.74 39.28 -34.22
N THR A 34 -12.86 39.52 -35.54
CA THR A 34 -12.28 38.62 -36.55
C THR A 34 -10.75 38.62 -36.50
N ILE A 35 -10.13 39.74 -36.15
CA ILE A 35 -8.66 39.88 -35.98
C ILE A 35 -8.19 39.04 -34.78
N GLU A 36 -8.89 39.12 -33.67
CA GLU A 36 -8.60 38.30 -32.47
C GLU A 36 -8.69 36.80 -32.76
N CYS A 37 -9.73 36.38 -33.50
CA CYS A 37 -9.88 34.99 -33.90
C CYS A 37 -8.72 34.51 -34.78
N ARG A 38 -8.27 35.32 -35.74
CA ARG A 38 -7.11 35.00 -36.60
C ARG A 38 -5.81 34.90 -35.79
N LYS A 39 -5.55 35.86 -34.87
CA LYS A 39 -4.38 35.82 -33.99
C LYS A 39 -4.37 34.55 -33.13
N LYS A 40 -5.48 34.23 -32.47
CA LYS A 40 -5.63 33.00 -31.68
C LYS A 40 -5.47 31.73 -32.54
N ALA A 41 -5.92 31.74 -33.79
CA ALA A 41 -5.73 30.61 -34.69
C ALA A 41 -4.27 30.45 -35.10
N MET A 42 -3.54 31.53 -35.40
CA MET A 42 -2.11 31.48 -35.68
C MET A 42 -1.31 30.96 -34.49
N GLU A 43 -1.57 31.48 -33.28
CA GLU A 43 -0.93 31.01 -32.05
C GLU A 43 -1.23 29.51 -31.80
N LYS A 44 -2.47 29.08 -32.04
CA LYS A 44 -2.87 27.69 -31.89
C LYS A 44 -2.20 26.78 -32.93
N THR A 45 -2.11 27.25 -34.18
CA THR A 45 -1.43 26.53 -35.27
C THR A 45 0.05 26.35 -34.93
N ALA A 46 0.75 27.41 -34.55
CA ALA A 46 2.16 27.34 -34.14
C ALA A 46 2.38 26.35 -33.00
N LYS A 47 1.48 26.33 -32.01
CA LYS A 47 1.55 25.34 -30.87
C LYS A 47 1.31 23.90 -31.33
N ILE A 48 0.41 23.68 -32.33
CA ILE A 48 0.13 22.35 -32.89
C ILE A 48 1.33 21.87 -33.72
N GLU A 49 1.91 22.75 -34.54
CA GLU A 49 3.09 22.47 -35.38
C GLU A 49 4.32 22.18 -34.53
N ALA A 50 4.49 22.91 -33.42
CA ALA A 50 5.53 22.68 -32.42
C ALA A 50 5.28 21.44 -31.52
N GLY A 51 4.20 20.66 -31.77
CA GLY A 51 3.84 19.49 -30.96
C GLY A 51 3.29 19.80 -29.56
N LEU A 52 3.03 21.10 -29.26
CA LEU A 52 2.54 21.56 -27.96
C LEU A 52 1.03 21.39 -27.75
N ILE A 53 0.27 21.09 -28.79
CA ILE A 53 -1.16 20.79 -28.76
C ILE A 53 -1.39 19.53 -29.59
N THR A 54 -1.79 18.46 -28.95
CA THR A 54 -2.22 17.21 -29.56
C THR A 54 -3.76 17.10 -29.51
N ASP A 55 -4.36 16.08 -30.15
CA ASP A 55 -5.79 15.76 -30.12
C ASP A 55 -6.38 15.59 -28.70
N ASN A 56 -5.54 15.60 -27.69
CA ASN A 56 -5.89 15.40 -26.30
C ASN A 56 -6.47 16.65 -25.61
N ASP A 57 -6.75 17.74 -26.34
CA ASP A 57 -7.34 18.99 -25.79
C ASP A 57 -8.69 18.77 -25.07
N ARG A 58 -9.39 17.67 -25.37
CA ARG A 58 -10.66 17.29 -24.72
C ARG A 58 -10.52 16.17 -23.69
N LEU A 59 -9.34 15.57 -23.56
CA LEU A 59 -9.13 14.44 -22.70
C LEU A 59 -9.23 14.84 -21.23
N THR A 60 -10.24 14.33 -20.53
CA THR A 60 -10.39 14.55 -19.09
C THR A 60 -9.46 13.65 -18.28
N LEU A 61 -9.14 14.08 -17.05
CA LEU A 61 -8.31 13.28 -16.15
C LEU A 61 -8.97 11.93 -15.80
N ASN A 62 -10.31 11.88 -15.70
CA ASN A 62 -11.02 10.61 -15.50
C ASN A 62 -10.79 9.65 -16.66
N LYS A 63 -10.95 10.13 -17.90
CA LYS A 63 -10.76 9.28 -19.08
C LYS A 63 -9.30 8.83 -19.21
N TYR A 64 -8.35 9.73 -19.00
CA TYR A 64 -6.93 9.38 -19.01
C TYR A 64 -6.60 8.35 -17.92
N PHE A 65 -7.15 8.51 -16.71
CA PHE A 65 -6.93 7.56 -15.62
C PHE A 65 -7.43 6.14 -15.97
N GLU A 66 -8.60 6.01 -16.63
CA GLU A 66 -9.13 4.71 -17.08
C GLU A 66 -8.16 3.98 -18.02
N ASP A 67 -7.56 4.71 -18.95
CA ASP A 67 -6.62 4.14 -19.90
C ASP A 67 -5.25 3.85 -19.24
N TRP A 68 -4.77 4.79 -18.43
CA TRP A 68 -3.53 4.66 -17.65
C TRP A 68 -3.55 3.46 -16.70
N ILE A 69 -4.67 3.26 -15.97
CA ILE A 69 -4.75 2.17 -15.00
C ILE A 69 -4.80 0.79 -15.67
N LYS A 70 -5.39 0.68 -16.87
CA LYS A 70 -5.37 -0.55 -17.67
C LYS A 70 -3.94 -0.90 -18.11
N GLN A 71 -3.19 0.07 -18.61
CA GLN A 71 -1.79 -0.12 -19.00
C GLN A 71 -0.93 -0.46 -17.78
N LYS A 72 -1.10 0.27 -16.66
CA LYS A 72 -0.37 0.06 -15.43
C LYS A 72 -0.61 -1.34 -14.85
N GLY A 73 -1.81 -1.87 -15.00
CA GLY A 73 -2.21 -3.21 -14.54
C GLY A 73 -1.46 -4.36 -15.20
N ARG A 74 -0.72 -4.13 -16.29
CA ARG A 74 0.16 -5.14 -16.91
C ARG A 74 1.44 -5.39 -16.11
N ASN A 75 1.91 -4.37 -15.39
CA ASN A 75 3.22 -4.38 -14.73
C ASN A 75 3.14 -4.21 -13.19
N VAL A 76 1.94 -4.12 -12.63
CA VAL A 76 1.73 -3.84 -11.20
C VAL A 76 0.74 -4.83 -10.61
N LYS A 77 1.02 -5.32 -9.40
CA LYS A 77 0.15 -6.27 -8.70
C LYS A 77 -1.28 -5.73 -8.50
N ASP A 78 -2.27 -6.60 -8.62
CA ASP A 78 -3.69 -6.27 -8.53
C ASP A 78 -4.06 -5.51 -7.24
N ALA A 79 -3.48 -5.90 -6.10
CA ALA A 79 -3.68 -5.17 -4.84
C ALA A 79 -3.25 -3.70 -4.92
N THR A 80 -2.18 -3.37 -5.65
CA THR A 80 -1.73 -2.00 -5.85
C THR A 80 -2.68 -1.24 -6.78
N ILE A 81 -3.15 -1.89 -7.84
CA ILE A 81 -4.16 -1.34 -8.75
C ILE A 81 -5.44 -1.00 -7.97
N LEU A 82 -5.89 -1.92 -7.12
CA LEU A 82 -7.06 -1.71 -6.25
C LEU A 82 -6.89 -0.47 -5.34
N VAL A 83 -5.70 -0.29 -4.75
CA VAL A 83 -5.39 0.89 -3.92
C VAL A 83 -5.43 2.17 -4.75
N TYR A 84 -4.86 2.18 -5.96
CA TYR A 84 -4.89 3.33 -6.85
C TYR A 84 -6.32 3.69 -7.27
N VAL A 85 -7.12 2.70 -7.67
CA VAL A 85 -8.52 2.91 -8.06
C VAL A 85 -9.34 3.47 -6.91
N LYS A 86 -9.21 2.91 -5.69
CA LYS A 86 -9.93 3.40 -4.50
C LYS A 86 -9.54 4.84 -4.14
N ALA A 87 -8.24 5.14 -4.13
CA ALA A 87 -7.75 6.48 -3.82
C ALA A 87 -8.20 7.50 -4.88
N TYR A 88 -8.11 7.15 -6.16
CA TYR A 88 -8.56 8.00 -7.27
C TYR A 88 -10.06 8.29 -7.18
N LYS A 89 -10.90 7.24 -7.09
CA LYS A 89 -12.36 7.38 -7.00
C LYS A 89 -12.79 8.23 -5.81
N LYS A 90 -12.15 8.01 -4.65
CA LYS A 90 -12.54 8.71 -3.42
C LYS A 90 -12.15 10.19 -3.41
N TYR A 91 -10.97 10.55 -3.92
CA TYR A 91 -10.40 11.88 -3.70
C TYR A 91 -10.23 12.72 -4.97
N VAL A 92 -10.05 12.10 -6.15
CA VAL A 92 -9.68 12.80 -7.37
C VAL A 92 -10.84 12.89 -8.36
N ALA A 93 -11.59 11.81 -8.54
CA ALA A 93 -12.58 11.69 -9.62
C ALA A 93 -13.65 12.78 -9.60
N SER A 94 -14.18 13.13 -8.42
CA SER A 94 -15.22 14.16 -8.27
C SER A 94 -14.68 15.59 -8.31
N THR A 95 -13.39 15.79 -8.02
CA THR A 95 -12.76 17.11 -7.92
C THR A 95 -12.03 17.48 -9.21
N LEU A 96 -10.90 16.84 -9.48
CA LEU A 96 -10.05 17.11 -10.64
C LEU A 96 -10.39 16.24 -11.86
N GLY A 97 -11.13 15.15 -11.67
CA GLY A 97 -11.36 14.15 -12.71
C GLY A 97 -12.07 14.67 -13.96
N LYS A 98 -12.94 15.68 -13.82
CA LYS A 98 -13.65 16.31 -14.93
C LYS A 98 -12.81 17.37 -15.67
N HIS A 99 -11.69 17.80 -15.09
CA HIS A 99 -10.80 18.76 -15.76
C HIS A 99 -10.06 18.10 -16.91
N ARG A 100 -9.77 18.85 -17.95
CA ARG A 100 -8.90 18.42 -19.04
C ARG A 100 -7.47 18.28 -18.52
N VAL A 101 -6.78 17.22 -18.91
CA VAL A 101 -5.41 16.96 -18.45
C VAL A 101 -4.47 18.13 -18.76
N VAL A 102 -4.59 18.70 -19.96
CA VAL A 102 -3.80 19.85 -20.43
C VAL A 102 -4.07 21.17 -19.66
N SER A 103 -5.26 21.29 -19.05
CA SER A 103 -5.66 22.52 -18.33
C SER A 103 -5.45 22.46 -16.83
N LEU A 104 -4.95 21.35 -16.31
CA LEU A 104 -4.69 21.19 -14.87
C LEU A 104 -3.62 22.16 -14.39
N GLN A 105 -3.92 22.84 -13.29
CA GLN A 105 -3.02 23.81 -12.68
C GLN A 105 -2.55 23.35 -11.31
N ARG A 106 -1.29 23.69 -10.96
CA ARG A 106 -0.68 23.36 -9.66
C ARG A 106 -1.57 23.80 -8.49
N ARG A 107 -2.18 25.02 -8.56
CA ARG A 107 -3.05 25.54 -7.50
C ARG A 107 -4.27 24.67 -7.23
N GLN A 108 -4.87 24.07 -8.29
CA GLN A 108 -6.05 23.19 -8.15
C GLN A 108 -5.67 21.87 -7.46
N VAL A 109 -4.53 21.27 -7.85
CA VAL A 109 -4.00 20.07 -7.22
C VAL A 109 -3.64 20.34 -5.76
N MET A 110 -2.98 21.46 -5.47
CA MET A 110 -2.62 21.87 -4.13
C MET A 110 -3.84 22.09 -3.23
N ALA A 111 -4.87 22.79 -3.71
CA ALA A 111 -6.11 23.02 -2.97
C ALA A 111 -6.86 21.71 -2.66
N MET A 112 -6.89 20.75 -3.60
CA MET A 112 -7.49 19.44 -3.34
C MET A 112 -6.68 18.66 -2.29
N LEU A 113 -5.36 18.62 -2.41
CA LEU A 113 -4.49 17.90 -1.47
C LEU A 113 -4.52 18.53 -0.06
N GLY A 114 -4.59 19.87 0.04
CA GLY A 114 -4.77 20.59 1.29
C GLY A 114 -6.04 20.15 2.01
N ARG A 115 -7.18 20.15 1.31
CA ARG A 115 -8.44 19.65 1.87
C ARG A 115 -8.34 18.20 2.38
N ILE A 116 -7.61 17.33 1.68
CA ILE A 116 -7.40 15.95 2.15
C ILE A 116 -6.54 15.94 3.42
N ALA A 117 -5.51 16.78 3.50
CA ALA A 117 -4.68 16.89 4.70
C ALA A 117 -5.50 17.34 5.90
N ASP A 118 -6.35 18.35 5.72
CA ASP A 118 -7.19 18.94 6.78
C ASP A 118 -8.30 17.97 7.25
N THR A 119 -8.94 17.26 6.33
CA THR A 119 -10.10 16.40 6.65
C THR A 119 -9.71 14.95 7.00
N ASN A 120 -8.53 14.48 6.59
CA ASN A 120 -8.09 13.10 6.83
C ASN A 120 -6.72 13.03 7.54
N SER A 121 -5.64 13.29 6.80
CA SER A 121 -4.26 13.33 7.32
C SER A 121 -3.27 13.76 6.23
N ALA A 122 -2.12 14.29 6.63
CA ALA A 122 -1.00 14.55 5.72
C ALA A 122 -0.51 13.27 5.03
N TYR A 123 -0.53 12.13 5.72
CA TYR A 123 -0.20 10.83 5.11
C TYR A 123 -1.08 10.52 3.90
N MET A 124 -2.42 10.69 4.03
CA MET A 124 -3.35 10.43 2.93
C MET A 124 -3.19 11.44 1.80
N ALA A 125 -3.00 12.71 2.11
CA ALA A 125 -2.70 13.74 1.10
C ALA A 125 -1.43 13.39 0.31
N ASN A 126 -0.37 12.96 0.99
CA ASN A 126 0.87 12.53 0.36
C ASN A 126 0.70 11.25 -0.48
N HIS A 127 -0.15 10.33 -0.04
CA HIS A 127 -0.48 9.13 -0.82
C HIS A 127 -1.18 9.49 -2.15
N VAL A 128 -2.19 10.37 -2.10
CA VAL A 128 -2.90 10.86 -3.28
C VAL A 128 -1.98 11.70 -4.17
N ARG A 129 -1.10 12.52 -3.58
CA ARG A 129 -0.08 13.28 -4.32
C ARG A 129 0.83 12.36 -5.14
N LYS A 130 1.37 11.29 -4.52
CA LYS A 130 2.20 10.29 -5.21
C LYS A 130 1.43 9.62 -6.36
N LEU A 131 0.15 9.32 -6.17
CA LEU A 131 -0.69 8.77 -7.22
C LEU A 131 -0.84 9.75 -8.38
N LEU A 132 -1.17 11.03 -8.13
CA LEU A 132 -1.28 12.06 -9.15
C LEU A 132 0.04 12.30 -9.89
N VAL A 133 1.17 12.32 -9.17
CA VAL A 133 2.50 12.41 -9.78
C VAL A 133 2.72 11.25 -10.76
N ASN A 134 2.34 10.03 -10.40
CA ASN A 134 2.49 8.87 -11.29
C ASN A 134 1.59 8.95 -12.52
N ILE A 135 0.34 9.38 -12.35
CA ILE A 135 -0.61 9.57 -13.47
C ILE A 135 -0.10 10.65 -14.43
N LEU A 136 0.28 11.82 -13.92
CA LEU A 136 0.72 12.95 -14.75
C LEU A 136 2.12 12.71 -15.36
N ASN A 137 2.99 11.91 -14.73
CA ASN A 137 4.21 11.43 -15.37
C ASN A 137 3.89 10.47 -16.53
N GLY A 138 2.81 9.69 -16.44
CA GLY A 138 2.27 8.96 -17.58
C GLY A 138 1.89 9.92 -18.70
N ALA A 139 1.07 10.91 -18.41
CA ALA A 139 0.61 11.90 -19.38
C ALA A 139 1.75 12.70 -20.05
N MET A 140 2.88 12.91 -19.34
CA MET A 140 4.10 13.48 -19.93
C MET A 140 4.76 12.51 -20.92
N ARG A 141 4.89 11.24 -20.58
CA ARG A 141 5.48 10.23 -21.48
C ARG A 141 4.61 9.99 -22.71
N ASP A 142 3.29 10.14 -22.55
CA ASP A 142 2.31 10.04 -23.64
C ASP A 142 2.19 11.37 -24.43
N GLU A 143 3.09 12.34 -24.17
CA GLU A 143 3.17 13.66 -24.84
C GLU A 143 1.86 14.48 -24.76
N ILE A 144 1.00 14.21 -23.76
CA ILE A 144 -0.27 14.92 -23.55
C ILE A 144 -0.02 16.26 -22.86
N ILE A 145 0.94 16.32 -21.91
CA ILE A 145 1.31 17.53 -21.20
C ILE A 145 2.82 17.73 -21.21
N PRO A 146 3.31 18.98 -21.32
CA PRO A 146 4.76 19.26 -21.34
C PRO A 146 5.43 19.14 -19.97
N ARG A 147 4.68 19.23 -18.87
CA ARG A 147 5.18 19.19 -17.51
C ARG A 147 4.18 18.63 -16.53
N ASN A 148 4.67 17.99 -15.46
CA ASN A 148 3.85 17.47 -14.37
C ASN A 148 3.64 18.54 -13.29
N VAL A 149 2.44 19.08 -13.21
CA VAL A 149 2.06 20.13 -12.25
C VAL A 149 2.01 19.65 -10.79
N ALA A 150 1.93 18.33 -10.56
CA ALA A 150 1.93 17.75 -9.22
C ALA A 150 3.34 17.47 -8.68
N ALA A 151 4.35 17.36 -9.54
CA ALA A 151 5.71 16.99 -9.15
C ALA A 151 6.37 18.00 -8.21
N SER A 152 6.13 19.32 -8.44
CA SER A 152 6.68 20.41 -7.65
C SER A 152 5.95 20.67 -6.31
N ILE A 153 4.90 19.90 -6.00
CA ILE A 153 4.19 20.04 -4.73
C ILE A 153 4.96 19.31 -3.64
N GLN A 154 5.35 20.03 -2.60
CA GLN A 154 6.02 19.47 -1.44
C GLN A 154 5.11 18.53 -0.66
N SER A 155 5.72 17.62 0.11
CA SER A 155 4.97 16.73 1.00
C SER A 155 4.35 17.52 2.16
N PHE A 156 3.12 17.16 2.49
CA PHE A 156 2.43 17.67 3.67
C PHE A 156 3.07 17.09 4.92
N LYS A 157 3.17 17.88 5.97
CA LYS A 157 3.59 17.44 7.30
C LYS A 157 2.37 17.53 8.22
N ASP A 158 2.21 16.56 9.10
CA ASP A 158 1.21 16.67 10.14
C ASP A 158 1.66 17.72 11.15
N SER A 159 0.81 18.70 11.44
CA SER A 159 1.05 19.74 12.44
C SER A 159 0.94 19.19 13.88
N LYS A 160 0.33 18.03 14.05
CA LYS A 160 0.25 17.25 15.29
C LYS A 160 0.93 15.92 15.07
N PRO A 161 1.65 15.38 16.06
CA PRO A 161 2.11 13.99 15.99
C PRO A 161 0.88 13.13 15.65
N PRO A 162 1.04 12.14 14.77
CA PRO A 162 -0.10 11.33 14.37
C PRO A 162 -0.75 10.81 15.64
N ALA A 163 -2.07 11.02 15.80
CA ALA A 163 -2.87 10.43 16.87
C ALA A 163 -2.84 8.89 16.85
N ARG A 164 -2.14 8.35 15.87
CA ARG A 164 -1.69 6.98 15.70
C ARG A 164 -0.17 6.87 15.86
N GLU A 165 0.38 7.40 16.94
CA GLU A 165 1.51 6.70 17.50
C GLU A 165 1.07 5.26 17.59
N THR A 166 1.82 4.36 16.91
CA THR A 166 1.76 3.01 17.39
C THR A 166 0.96 1.96 16.64
N ILE A 167 0.70 2.14 15.37
CA ILE A 167 0.23 0.97 14.61
C ILE A 167 1.38 -0.04 14.43
N HIS A 168 2.62 0.45 14.35
CA HIS A 168 3.86 -0.33 14.30
C HIS A 168 4.61 -0.12 15.62
N ARG A 169 4.43 -1.00 16.57
CA ARG A 169 5.11 -0.98 17.87
C ARG A 169 5.36 -2.37 18.39
N GLU A 170 6.34 -2.49 19.22
CA GLU A 170 6.54 -3.69 20.03
C GLU A 170 5.45 -3.81 21.09
N LEU A 171 4.99 -5.04 21.34
CA LEU A 171 4.11 -5.39 22.43
C LEU A 171 4.97 -5.82 23.63
N SER A 172 4.69 -5.26 24.81
CA SER A 172 5.33 -5.67 26.04
C SER A 172 4.90 -7.08 26.45
N GLU A 173 5.67 -7.75 27.29
CA GLU A 173 5.33 -9.08 27.82
C GLU A 173 3.97 -9.10 28.50
N ARG A 174 3.65 -8.05 29.27
CA ARG A 174 2.33 -7.88 29.90
C ARG A 174 1.23 -7.77 28.87
N GLU A 175 1.39 -6.91 27.86
CA GLU A 175 0.38 -6.76 26.80
C GLU A 175 0.19 -8.06 26.01
N LEU A 176 1.25 -8.83 25.75
CA LEU A 176 1.17 -10.16 25.14
C LEU A 176 0.39 -11.13 26.02
N LYS A 177 0.72 -11.24 27.29
CA LYS A 177 0.04 -12.11 28.27
C LYS A 177 -1.46 -11.77 28.33
N ASP A 178 -1.77 -10.50 28.48
CA ASP A 178 -3.14 -10.00 28.56
C ASP A 178 -3.90 -10.28 27.25
N PHE A 179 -3.29 -9.98 26.11
CA PHE A 179 -3.91 -10.22 24.80
C PHE A 179 -4.20 -11.72 24.57
N PHE A 180 -3.22 -12.59 24.83
CA PHE A 180 -3.41 -14.02 24.64
C PHE A 180 -4.47 -14.62 25.59
N SER A 181 -4.63 -14.08 26.80
CA SER A 181 -5.71 -14.47 27.69
C SER A 181 -7.09 -14.08 27.11
N LEU A 182 -7.21 -12.90 26.48
CA LEU A 182 -8.46 -12.40 25.89
C LEU A 182 -8.89 -13.18 24.63
N VAL A 183 -7.91 -13.70 23.86
CA VAL A 183 -8.17 -14.43 22.60
C VAL A 183 -8.07 -15.95 22.76
N LYS A 184 -7.89 -16.46 23.98
CA LYS A 184 -7.89 -17.89 24.27
C LYS A 184 -9.23 -18.51 23.80
N GLY A 185 -9.13 -19.63 23.04
CA GLY A 185 -10.27 -20.29 22.42
C GLY A 185 -10.72 -19.68 21.07
N SER A 186 -10.12 -18.57 20.63
CA SER A 186 -10.35 -18.08 19.27
C SER A 186 -9.65 -18.97 18.23
N ILE A 187 -10.29 -19.22 17.10
CA ILE A 187 -9.67 -19.91 15.96
C ILE A 187 -8.37 -19.24 15.48
N HIS A 188 -8.19 -17.95 15.77
CA HIS A 188 -7.01 -17.17 15.40
C HIS A 188 -5.88 -17.22 16.44
N TYR A 189 -6.09 -17.86 17.59
CA TYR A 189 -5.13 -17.90 18.70
C TYR A 189 -3.74 -18.36 18.27
N ASN A 190 -3.68 -19.50 17.60
CA ASN A 190 -2.42 -20.08 17.14
C ASN A 190 -1.79 -19.29 15.97
N ALA A 191 -2.58 -18.63 15.13
CA ALA A 191 -2.07 -17.75 14.07
C ALA A 191 -1.30 -16.55 14.67
N TYR A 192 -1.78 -15.94 15.75
CA TYR A 192 -1.08 -14.86 16.43
C TYR A 192 0.23 -15.35 17.07
N ARG A 193 0.20 -16.51 17.75
CA ARG A 193 1.41 -17.11 18.32
C ARG A 193 2.44 -17.45 17.25
N PHE A 194 1.98 -17.99 16.13
CA PHE A 194 2.84 -18.31 14.99
C PHE A 194 3.51 -17.05 14.42
N MET A 195 2.77 -15.99 14.20
CA MET A 195 3.34 -14.71 13.75
C MET A 195 4.32 -14.11 14.75
N LEU A 196 4.05 -14.24 16.05
CA LEU A 196 4.94 -13.78 17.12
C LEU A 196 6.27 -14.54 17.13
N TYR A 197 6.25 -15.86 16.89
CA TYR A 197 7.46 -16.69 16.97
C TYR A 197 8.25 -16.80 15.65
N THR A 198 7.66 -16.41 14.53
CA THR A 198 8.29 -16.53 13.21
C THR A 198 8.55 -15.19 12.53
N GLY A 199 7.90 -14.12 12.97
CA GLY A 199 7.98 -12.83 12.33
C GLY A 199 7.40 -12.78 10.92
N VAL A 200 6.64 -13.78 10.45
CA VAL A 200 6.03 -13.79 9.12
C VAL A 200 4.98 -12.68 8.96
N ARG A 201 4.77 -12.24 7.72
CA ARG A 201 3.69 -11.30 7.41
C ARG A 201 2.33 -12.01 7.51
N VAL A 202 1.29 -11.26 7.88
CA VAL A 202 -0.07 -11.83 7.99
C VAL A 202 -0.52 -12.56 6.72
N GLY A 203 -0.22 -12.03 5.54
CA GLY A 203 -0.56 -12.68 4.27
C GLY A 203 0.21 -13.98 4.04
N GLU A 204 1.46 -14.09 4.51
CA GLU A 204 2.27 -15.30 4.46
C GLU A 204 1.73 -16.36 5.45
N CYS A 205 1.39 -15.93 6.68
CA CYS A 205 0.75 -16.78 7.69
C CYS A 205 -0.54 -17.41 7.16
N LEU A 206 -1.44 -16.61 6.59
CA LEU A 206 -2.73 -17.06 6.05
C LEU A 206 -2.62 -17.90 4.78
N ALA A 207 -1.50 -17.79 4.05
CA ALA A 207 -1.23 -18.58 2.84
C ALA A 207 -0.60 -19.94 3.13
N LEU A 208 -0.11 -20.15 4.37
CA LEU A 208 0.61 -21.36 4.74
C LEU A 208 -0.31 -22.59 4.68
N GLN A 209 0.15 -23.62 4.02
CA GLN A 209 -0.53 -24.91 3.91
C GLN A 209 0.28 -26.00 4.61
N TRP A 210 -0.35 -27.08 5.06
CA TRP A 210 0.34 -28.16 5.78
C TRP A 210 1.47 -28.80 4.96
N ARG A 211 1.35 -28.84 3.63
CA ARG A 211 2.42 -29.31 2.74
C ARG A 211 3.66 -28.41 2.72
N ASP A 212 3.54 -27.18 3.23
CA ASP A 212 4.64 -26.22 3.32
C ASP A 212 5.41 -26.37 4.67
N VAL A 213 4.95 -27.30 5.54
CA VAL A 213 5.56 -27.58 6.86
C VAL A 213 6.23 -28.95 6.82
N ASP A 214 7.55 -28.97 6.83
CA ASP A 214 8.36 -30.19 6.90
C ASP A 214 8.82 -30.42 8.35
N PHE A 215 8.07 -31.26 9.08
CA PHE A 215 8.41 -31.61 10.46
C PHE A 215 9.69 -32.44 10.57
N SER A 216 10.01 -33.24 9.55
CA SER A 216 11.20 -34.11 9.55
C SER A 216 12.47 -33.30 9.39
N LYS A 217 12.49 -32.31 8.49
CA LYS A 217 13.60 -31.38 8.30
C LYS A 217 13.55 -30.18 9.24
N ARG A 218 12.48 -30.05 10.04
CA ARG A 218 12.22 -28.91 10.91
C ARG A 218 12.26 -27.57 10.15
N LEU A 219 11.57 -27.49 9.01
CA LEU A 219 11.51 -26.30 8.15
C LEU A 219 10.08 -25.92 7.79
N ILE A 220 9.83 -24.61 7.66
CA ILE A 220 8.60 -24.05 7.12
C ILE A 220 8.97 -23.29 5.85
N HIS A 221 8.32 -23.64 4.74
CA HIS A 221 8.56 -23.05 3.44
C HIS A 221 7.60 -21.87 3.19
N ILE A 222 8.10 -20.63 3.29
CA ILE A 222 7.31 -19.43 2.98
C ILE A 222 7.45 -19.13 1.51
N ARG A 223 6.41 -19.45 0.72
CA ARG A 223 6.42 -19.35 -0.75
C ARG A 223 5.27 -18.51 -1.31
N LYS A 224 4.17 -18.34 -0.54
CA LYS A 224 2.91 -17.73 -0.97
C LYS A 224 2.47 -16.64 -0.03
N THR A 225 1.53 -15.82 -0.48
CA THR A 225 0.89 -14.80 0.36
C THR A 225 -0.57 -14.62 -0.01
N VAL A 226 -1.43 -14.42 0.97
CA VAL A 226 -2.81 -14.00 0.73
C VAL A 226 -2.82 -12.51 0.40
N THR A 227 -3.45 -12.13 -0.69
CA THR A 227 -3.55 -10.77 -1.20
C THR A 227 -4.96 -10.47 -1.71
N ARG A 228 -5.21 -9.26 -2.22
CA ARG A 228 -6.47 -8.93 -2.89
C ARG A 228 -6.29 -8.86 -4.40
N ASP A 229 -7.28 -9.38 -5.12
CA ASP A 229 -7.40 -9.17 -6.56
C ASP A 229 -7.95 -7.77 -6.90
N ARG A 230 -8.21 -7.51 -8.18
CA ARG A 230 -8.77 -6.23 -8.68
C ARG A 230 -10.17 -5.94 -8.16
N ASP A 231 -10.95 -6.97 -7.87
CA ASP A 231 -12.31 -6.86 -7.34
C ASP A 231 -12.30 -6.71 -5.81
N GLY A 232 -11.13 -6.84 -5.18
CA GLY A 232 -10.95 -6.74 -3.74
C GLY A 232 -11.24 -8.03 -2.99
N LYS A 233 -11.40 -9.17 -3.68
CA LYS A 233 -11.53 -10.49 -3.09
C LYS A 233 -10.19 -10.98 -2.58
N TRP A 234 -10.20 -11.75 -1.51
CA TRP A 234 -8.99 -12.41 -1.01
C TRP A 234 -8.63 -13.58 -1.90
N VAL A 235 -7.39 -13.61 -2.35
CA VAL A 235 -6.85 -14.65 -3.25
C VAL A 235 -5.47 -15.09 -2.78
N LEU A 236 -5.14 -16.34 -3.07
CA LEU A 236 -3.80 -16.86 -2.88
C LEU A 236 -2.91 -16.36 -4.02
N GLY A 237 -1.91 -15.57 -3.69
CA GLY A 237 -0.93 -15.08 -4.66
C GLY A 237 0.31 -16.00 -4.71
N ASP A 238 0.82 -16.25 -5.91
CA ASP A 238 1.90 -17.20 -6.17
C ASP A 238 3.28 -16.76 -5.69
N SER A 239 3.44 -15.52 -5.24
CA SER A 239 4.72 -15.05 -4.74
C SER A 239 4.57 -13.91 -3.75
N PRO A 240 5.38 -13.88 -2.69
CA PRO A 240 5.69 -12.65 -1.96
C PRO A 240 6.24 -11.61 -2.93
N LYS A 241 6.30 -10.37 -2.51
CA LYS A 241 6.58 -9.17 -3.34
C LYS A 241 7.83 -9.25 -4.24
N THR A 242 8.78 -10.14 -3.92
CA THR A 242 10.03 -10.41 -4.68
C THR A 242 10.45 -11.87 -4.52
N GLU A 243 11.23 -12.44 -5.45
CA GLU A 243 11.86 -13.77 -5.34
C GLU A 243 12.65 -13.91 -4.02
N LYS A 244 13.31 -12.85 -3.56
CA LYS A 244 14.04 -12.78 -2.29
C LYS A 244 13.16 -12.95 -1.05
N SER A 245 11.84 -12.94 -1.20
CA SER A 245 10.90 -13.16 -0.10
C SER A 245 10.56 -14.63 0.12
N LYS A 246 10.90 -15.52 -0.83
CA LYS A 246 10.86 -16.97 -0.65
C LYS A 246 11.98 -17.36 0.32
N ARG A 247 11.62 -17.99 1.43
CA ARG A 247 12.57 -18.35 2.47
C ARG A 247 12.09 -19.56 3.25
N ASP A 248 13.00 -20.17 3.96
CA ASP A 248 12.74 -21.25 4.90
C ASP A 248 12.94 -20.75 6.32
N ILE A 249 12.03 -21.11 7.22
CA ILE A 249 12.10 -20.75 8.63
C ILE A 249 12.32 -22.03 9.42
N PRO A 250 13.37 -22.14 10.24
CA PRO A 250 13.60 -23.27 11.12
C PRO A 250 12.49 -23.40 12.18
N ILE A 251 12.04 -24.63 12.42
CA ILE A 251 11.07 -24.95 13.46
C ILE A 251 11.81 -25.19 14.78
N ASN A 252 11.69 -24.27 15.73
CA ASN A 252 12.07 -24.48 17.11
C ASN A 252 10.91 -25.11 17.91
N GLU A 253 11.15 -25.46 19.18
CA GLU A 253 10.14 -26.11 20.03
C GLU A 253 8.88 -25.25 20.24
N ALA A 254 9.01 -23.93 20.35
CA ALA A 254 7.86 -23.04 20.49
C ALA A 254 6.97 -23.05 19.24
N ILE A 255 7.58 -23.00 18.05
CA ILE A 255 6.87 -23.08 16.76
C ILE A 255 6.23 -24.47 16.60
N ARG A 256 6.98 -25.53 16.94
CA ARG A 256 6.47 -26.92 16.90
C ARG A 256 5.22 -27.07 17.77
N HIS A 257 5.27 -26.59 19.00
CA HIS A 257 4.13 -26.63 19.91
C HIS A 257 2.89 -25.90 19.35
N VAL A 258 3.08 -24.73 18.71
CA VAL A 258 1.98 -23.99 18.06
C VAL A 258 1.39 -24.80 16.90
N LEU A 259 2.24 -25.42 16.06
CA LEU A 259 1.79 -26.18 14.90
C LEU A 259 1.08 -27.46 15.31
N CYS A 260 1.58 -28.21 16.32
CA CYS A 260 0.92 -29.39 16.83
C CYS A 260 -0.46 -29.06 17.45
N GLY A 261 -0.54 -28.02 18.30
CA GLY A 261 -1.81 -27.60 18.86
C GLY A 261 -2.80 -27.08 17.80
N GLN A 262 -2.28 -26.49 16.70
CA GLN A 262 -3.12 -26.09 15.57
C GLN A 262 -3.65 -27.32 14.81
N LEU A 263 -2.85 -28.36 14.65
CA LEU A 263 -3.23 -29.62 14.03
C LEU A 263 -4.35 -30.31 14.82
N GLU A 264 -4.21 -30.36 16.14
CA GLU A 264 -5.22 -30.91 17.06
C GLU A 264 -6.53 -30.12 16.97
N ASN A 265 -6.49 -28.80 17.10
CA ASN A 265 -7.67 -27.96 16.97
C ASN A 265 -8.39 -28.13 15.63
N GLN A 266 -7.65 -28.32 14.52
CA GLN A 266 -8.27 -28.55 13.23
C GLN A 266 -8.91 -29.92 13.11
N ARG A 267 -8.31 -30.96 13.68
CA ARG A 267 -8.90 -32.29 13.71
C ARG A 267 -10.22 -32.29 14.49
N GLU A 268 -10.27 -31.59 15.60
CA GLU A 268 -11.50 -31.44 16.38
C GLU A 268 -12.60 -30.69 15.61
N LEU A 269 -12.23 -29.61 14.88
CA LEU A 269 -13.19 -28.74 14.22
C LEU A 269 -13.64 -29.26 12.84
N PHE A 270 -12.75 -29.93 12.09
CA PHE A 270 -12.94 -30.21 10.67
C PHE A 270 -12.73 -31.69 10.30
N GLY A 271 -12.35 -32.56 11.24
CA GLY A 271 -11.99 -33.94 10.97
C GLY A 271 -10.61 -34.11 10.33
N ASP A 272 -10.49 -35.05 9.37
CA ASP A 272 -9.19 -35.33 8.74
C ASP A 272 -8.60 -34.14 7.99
N ILE A 273 -7.31 -33.90 8.25
CA ILE A 273 -6.58 -32.76 7.68
C ILE A 273 -5.94 -33.13 6.34
N LYS A 274 -6.32 -32.41 5.29
CA LYS A 274 -5.71 -32.52 3.98
C LYS A 274 -4.39 -31.77 3.93
N LEU A 275 -3.34 -32.35 3.35
CA LEU A 275 -2.02 -31.70 3.16
C LEU A 275 -2.09 -30.37 2.38
N CYS A 276 -3.06 -30.22 1.49
CA CYS A 276 -3.33 -28.98 0.78
C CYS A 276 -4.17 -27.97 1.58
N GLY A 277 -4.65 -28.35 2.78
CA GLY A 277 -5.41 -27.48 3.68
C GLY A 277 -4.55 -26.38 4.28
N PHE A 278 -5.17 -25.23 4.58
CA PHE A 278 -4.49 -24.11 5.24
C PHE A 278 -4.15 -24.44 6.70
N VAL A 279 -2.97 -24.04 7.15
CA VAL A 279 -2.56 -24.19 8.58
C VAL A 279 -3.43 -23.29 9.46
N PHE A 280 -3.81 -22.10 9.00
CA PHE A 280 -4.65 -21.16 9.73
C PHE A 280 -5.90 -20.78 8.92
N PRO A 281 -6.88 -21.73 8.80
CA PRO A 281 -8.11 -21.49 8.06
C PRO A 281 -9.08 -20.55 8.79
N ASN A 282 -10.14 -20.15 8.11
CA ASN A 282 -11.32 -19.57 8.72
C ASN A 282 -12.25 -20.65 9.33
N GLU A 283 -13.35 -20.22 9.93
CA GLU A 283 -14.35 -21.11 10.57
C GLU A 283 -14.97 -22.16 9.62
N MET A 284 -14.86 -21.95 8.30
CA MET A 284 -15.34 -22.89 7.28
C MET A 284 -14.22 -23.79 6.71
N GLY A 285 -13.05 -23.85 7.33
CA GLY A 285 -11.90 -24.60 6.83
C GLY A 285 -11.23 -24.01 5.58
N LYS A 286 -11.64 -22.81 5.14
CA LYS A 286 -11.15 -22.12 3.94
C LYS A 286 -10.07 -21.07 4.29
N MET A 287 -9.51 -20.46 3.25
CA MET A 287 -8.53 -19.38 3.38
C MET A 287 -9.05 -18.26 4.28
N GLY A 288 -8.26 -17.91 5.29
CA GLY A 288 -8.53 -16.78 6.17
C GLY A 288 -8.29 -15.41 5.53
N SER A 289 -8.68 -14.35 6.23
CA SER A 289 -8.44 -12.97 5.80
C SER A 289 -7.77 -12.14 6.88
N SER A 290 -6.91 -11.20 6.50
CA SER A 290 -6.31 -10.28 7.46
C SER A 290 -7.35 -9.37 8.15
N THR A 291 -8.50 -9.16 7.50
CA THR A 291 -9.61 -8.40 8.09
C THR A 291 -10.20 -9.15 9.30
N SER A 292 -10.40 -10.47 9.20
CA SER A 292 -10.92 -11.30 10.29
C SER A 292 -9.98 -11.25 11.52
N LEU A 293 -8.67 -11.46 11.29
CA LEU A 293 -7.69 -11.35 12.38
C LEU A 293 -7.68 -9.94 13.01
N GLY A 294 -7.71 -8.90 12.18
CA GLY A 294 -7.77 -7.51 12.66
C GLY A 294 -9.03 -7.23 13.49
N SER A 295 -10.19 -7.73 13.06
CA SER A 295 -11.45 -7.59 13.79
C SER A 295 -11.42 -8.34 15.12
N CYS A 296 -10.81 -9.52 15.18
CA CYS A 296 -10.62 -10.28 16.41
C CYS A 296 -9.76 -9.50 17.42
N ILE A 297 -8.65 -8.88 16.98
CA ILE A 297 -7.83 -8.00 17.84
C ILE A 297 -8.70 -6.86 18.41
N GLN A 298 -9.43 -6.14 17.55
CA GLN A 298 -10.28 -5.03 18.00
C GLN A 298 -11.38 -5.50 18.97
N GLY A 299 -11.96 -6.67 18.73
CA GLY A 299 -12.91 -7.32 19.64
C GLY A 299 -12.31 -7.63 21.01
N ALA A 300 -11.10 -8.21 21.02
CA ALA A 300 -10.37 -8.52 22.25
C ALA A 300 -10.04 -7.26 23.06
N LEU A 301 -9.56 -6.20 22.41
CA LEU A 301 -9.28 -4.93 23.09
C LEU A 301 -10.54 -4.30 23.69
N LYS A 302 -11.68 -4.38 23.00
CA LYS A 302 -12.98 -3.92 23.53
C LYS A 302 -13.45 -4.78 24.69
N LYS A 303 -13.27 -6.11 24.62
CA LYS A 303 -13.61 -7.05 25.69
C LYS A 303 -12.79 -6.73 26.94
N GLY A 304 -11.46 -6.57 26.82
CA GLY A 304 -10.58 -6.25 27.95
C GLY A 304 -11.00 -5.00 28.71
N LYS A 305 -11.37 -3.93 27.99
CA LYS A 305 -11.88 -2.67 28.60
C LYS A 305 -13.17 -2.84 29.41
N ARG A 306 -13.95 -3.89 29.14
CA ARG A 306 -15.24 -4.17 29.83
C ARG A 306 -15.10 -5.17 30.97
N MET A 307 -13.92 -5.79 31.13
CA MET A 307 -13.68 -6.74 32.24
C MET A 307 -13.47 -6.03 33.56
N THR A 308 -13.65 -6.79 34.64
CA THR A 308 -13.36 -6.34 36.01
C THR A 308 -12.42 -7.36 36.65
N PRO A 309 -11.17 -7.01 36.96
CA PRO A 309 -10.50 -5.73 36.67
C PRO A 309 -10.31 -5.49 35.16
N LYS A 310 -10.25 -4.21 34.76
CA LYS A 310 -10.03 -3.84 33.36
C LYS A 310 -8.65 -4.29 32.88
N VAL A 311 -8.63 -4.84 31.67
CA VAL A 311 -7.41 -5.19 30.94
C VAL A 311 -7.18 -4.12 29.85
N GLU A 312 -6.24 -3.22 30.09
CA GLU A 312 -5.95 -2.11 29.18
C GLU A 312 -4.70 -2.41 28.35
N ILE A 313 -4.92 -2.68 27.07
CA ILE A 313 -3.86 -2.85 26.08
C ILE A 313 -3.97 -1.66 25.12
N ARG A 314 -2.86 -0.97 24.88
CA ARG A 314 -2.81 0.11 23.86
C ARG A 314 -3.17 -0.46 22.49
N PRO A 315 -3.92 0.27 21.66
CA PRO A 315 -4.29 -0.21 20.31
C PRO A 315 -3.04 -0.62 19.50
N PHE A 316 -3.16 -1.74 18.77
CA PHE A 316 -2.10 -2.22 17.91
C PHE A 316 -2.69 -2.91 16.66
N SER A 317 -1.85 -3.07 15.62
CA SER A 317 -2.19 -3.81 14.41
C SER A 317 -1.59 -5.21 14.44
N ILE A 318 -2.05 -6.09 13.54
CA ILE A 318 -1.47 -7.43 13.36
C ILE A 318 0.05 -7.37 13.15
N HIS A 319 0.55 -6.28 12.54
CA HIS A 319 1.98 -6.13 12.26
C HIS A 319 2.85 -6.04 13.52
N ALA A 320 2.26 -5.61 14.63
CA ALA A 320 2.94 -5.53 15.92
C ALA A 320 3.55 -6.86 16.39
N PHE A 321 2.96 -8.01 16.04
CA PHE A 321 3.57 -9.32 16.33
C PHE A 321 4.92 -9.49 15.62
N ARG A 322 5.01 -9.06 14.37
CA ARG A 322 6.24 -9.10 13.60
C ARG A 322 7.27 -8.09 14.11
N ASP A 323 6.84 -6.90 14.52
CA ASP A 323 7.69 -5.86 15.10
C ASP A 323 8.23 -6.36 16.46
N THR A 324 7.39 -7.02 17.27
CA THR A 324 7.78 -7.65 18.54
C THR A 324 8.80 -8.77 18.32
N PHE A 325 8.57 -9.65 17.35
CA PHE A 325 9.54 -10.68 16.97
C PHE A 325 10.90 -10.05 16.62
N ALA A 326 10.90 -9.01 15.78
CA ALA A 326 12.13 -8.35 15.37
C ALA A 326 12.90 -7.76 16.56
N SER A 327 12.21 -7.05 17.46
CA SER A 327 12.83 -6.49 18.67
C SER A 327 13.38 -7.58 19.61
N GLN A 328 12.64 -8.67 19.79
CA GLN A 328 13.10 -9.81 20.60
C GLN A 328 14.32 -10.49 19.97
N ALA A 329 14.32 -10.68 18.64
CA ALA A 329 15.44 -11.25 17.90
C ALA A 329 16.72 -10.39 18.01
N ILE A 330 16.57 -9.06 17.95
CA ILE A 330 17.68 -8.11 18.14
C ILE A 330 18.23 -8.22 19.56
N ARG A 331 17.37 -8.26 20.58
CA ARG A 331 17.81 -8.43 21.99
C ARG A 331 18.47 -9.78 22.25
N ALA A 332 18.04 -10.82 21.53
CA ALA A 332 18.67 -12.14 21.55
C ALA A 332 20.03 -12.18 20.83
N GLY A 333 20.44 -11.08 20.18
CA GLY A 333 21.74 -10.98 19.50
C GLY A 333 21.75 -11.61 18.10
N ILE A 334 20.60 -11.82 17.46
CA ILE A 334 20.54 -12.33 16.07
C ILE A 334 21.17 -11.30 15.14
N PRO A 335 22.17 -11.67 14.30
CA PRO A 335 22.82 -10.73 13.40
C PRO A 335 21.85 -10.13 12.38
N PRO A 336 22.04 -8.85 11.94
CA PRO A 336 21.14 -8.17 11.01
C PRO A 336 20.89 -8.92 9.71
N ASN A 337 21.90 -9.56 9.13
CA ASN A 337 21.76 -10.33 7.89
C ASN A 337 20.87 -11.57 8.11
N THR A 338 21.07 -12.30 9.18
CA THR A 338 20.26 -13.47 9.55
C THR A 338 18.80 -13.05 9.81
N LEU A 339 18.60 -11.96 10.57
CA LEU A 339 17.25 -11.43 10.83
C LEU A 339 16.56 -10.99 9.54
N LYS A 340 17.29 -10.33 8.63
CA LYS A 340 16.80 -9.97 7.28
C LYS A 340 16.30 -11.20 6.53
N GLU A 341 17.04 -12.29 6.53
CA GLU A 341 16.68 -13.54 5.85
C GLU A 341 15.43 -14.17 6.48
N ILE A 342 15.39 -14.33 7.81
CA ILE A 342 14.24 -14.88 8.53
C ILE A 342 12.99 -14.04 8.24
N MET A 343 13.09 -12.72 8.30
CA MET A 343 11.96 -11.82 8.07
C MET A 343 11.61 -11.66 6.57
N GLY A 344 12.50 -11.98 5.65
CA GLY A 344 12.29 -11.76 4.21
C GLY A 344 12.20 -10.26 3.88
N HIS A 345 13.14 -9.44 4.39
CA HIS A 345 13.26 -8.04 4.04
C HIS A 345 13.96 -7.87 2.69
N ALA A 346 13.45 -6.99 1.84
CA ALA A 346 14.01 -6.75 0.52
C ALA A 346 15.39 -6.09 0.58
N SER A 347 15.66 -5.29 1.62
CA SER A 347 16.95 -4.61 1.83
C SER A 347 17.41 -4.72 3.27
N LEU A 348 18.74 -4.64 3.49
CA LEU A 348 19.31 -4.60 4.83
C LEU A 348 18.90 -3.32 5.58
N ALA A 349 18.72 -2.19 4.86
CA ALA A 349 18.29 -0.93 5.45
C ALA A 349 16.98 -1.08 6.25
N MET A 350 15.99 -1.81 5.74
CA MET A 350 14.74 -2.09 6.46
C MET A 350 14.96 -2.84 7.79
N THR A 351 16.01 -3.65 7.86
CA THR A 351 16.35 -4.37 9.10
C THR A 351 17.15 -3.47 10.02
N MET A 352 18.10 -2.67 9.47
CA MET A 352 18.91 -1.73 10.25
C MET A 352 18.07 -0.64 10.92
N ASP A 353 16.97 -0.19 10.27
CA ASP A 353 16.04 0.76 10.89
C ASP A 353 15.47 0.21 12.21
N LEU A 354 15.26 -1.11 12.33
CA LEU A 354 14.82 -1.74 13.58
C LEU A 354 15.91 -1.70 14.68
N TYR A 355 17.17 -1.83 14.29
CA TYR A 355 18.31 -1.74 15.22
C TYR A 355 18.56 -0.31 15.71
N ALA A 356 18.17 0.71 14.93
CA ALA A 356 18.30 2.12 15.33
C ALA A 356 17.43 2.47 16.54
N HIS A 357 16.37 1.72 16.80
CA HIS A 357 15.48 1.88 17.95
C HIS A 357 15.91 1.10 19.21
N VAL A 358 17.15 0.55 19.22
CA VAL A 358 17.73 -0.12 20.39
C VAL A 358 17.77 0.83 21.59
N SER A 359 17.20 0.41 22.71
CA SER A 359 17.07 1.24 23.90
C SER A 359 18.43 1.58 24.53
N GLN A 360 18.48 2.65 25.33
CA GLN A 360 19.69 2.99 26.13
C GLN A 360 20.12 1.82 27.04
N GLN A 361 19.18 1.04 27.54
CA GLN A 361 19.41 -0.14 28.36
C GLN A 361 20.12 -1.25 27.58
N ASP A 362 19.74 -1.45 26.31
CA ASP A 362 20.39 -2.46 25.45
C ASP A 362 21.82 -2.03 25.09
N LYS A 363 22.07 -0.71 24.93
CA LYS A 363 23.42 -0.18 24.73
C LYS A 363 24.31 -0.44 25.96
N ARG A 364 23.79 -0.22 27.19
CA ARG A 364 24.52 -0.52 28.41
C ARG A 364 24.88 -2.01 28.51
N LYS A 365 23.90 -2.90 28.29
CA LYS A 365 24.13 -4.35 28.26
C LYS A 365 25.15 -4.78 27.20
N GLY A 366 25.14 -4.12 26.03
CA GLY A 366 26.17 -4.35 25.00
C GLY A 366 27.56 -3.97 25.46
N MET A 367 27.71 -2.81 26.12
CA MET A 367 28.98 -2.40 26.71
C MET A 367 29.46 -3.30 27.83
N GLU A 368 28.55 -3.80 28.71
CA GLU A 368 28.87 -4.76 29.75
C GLU A 368 29.39 -6.09 29.19
N LYS A 369 28.80 -6.57 28.09
CA LYS A 369 29.29 -7.74 27.35
C LYS A 369 30.70 -7.56 26.78
N MET A 370 31.02 -6.36 26.29
CA MET A 370 32.37 -6.03 25.80
C MET A 370 33.39 -6.05 26.93
N LEU A 371 33.04 -5.56 28.11
CA LEU A 371 33.91 -5.61 29.30
C LEU A 371 34.15 -7.04 29.79
N ALA A 372 33.20 -7.96 29.58
CA ALA A 372 33.35 -9.38 29.92
C ALA A 372 34.19 -10.17 28.88
N MET A 373 34.53 -9.59 27.72
CA MET A 373 35.54 -10.10 26.82
C MET A 373 36.89 -9.66 27.36
N ASN A 374 37.55 -10.55 28.16
CA ASN A 374 38.91 -10.33 28.63
C ASN A 374 39.83 -10.09 27.45
N PHE A 375 40.22 -8.83 27.23
CA PHE A 375 41.39 -8.49 26.40
C PHE A 375 42.66 -8.92 27.23
N GLN A 376 43.02 -10.19 27.15
CA GLN A 376 44.34 -10.69 27.51
C GLN A 376 45.20 -10.78 26.26
#